data_9bdb686202258db38a3a1b5319294a41
#
_entry.id   9bdb686202258db38a3a1b5319294a41
#
_cell.length_a   1.000
_cell.length_b   1.000
_cell.length_c   1.000
_cell.angle_alpha   90.00
_cell.angle_beta   90.00
_cell.angle_gamma   90.00
#
_symmetry.space_group_name_H-M   'P 1'
#
loop_
_entity.id
_entity.type
_entity.pdbx_description
1 polymer ?
#
loop_
_entity_poly.entity_id
_entity_poly.type
_entity_poly.pdbx_seq_one_letter_code
_entity_poly.pdbx_strand_id
1 'polypeptide(L)'
;MLTWKHIFHSFALLLGVLVVSTAALAIAPSDLTLTQVVPNGSFNHPIGIRAPNDGSGRLFVIDRCVSEGSSATTGSIKIVKNGAVLATPFLTIPNVACVGEQGVIGLAFDPNYATNGTFYVVYTASGAKIGASEDQVLTRYTVSANADVANATGTVVMRVPDIANNHNGGDIHFGPDGFLYWSMGDGGVQGDPNGFAQCTGRSSKIANNTPAICHTSGSGVTYYLLGKIIRLDVHTTTASAAANMCASTPGQPAQYSIPPGNPFASVATFPNDCAEIFNWGFRNPFRFSFDRSNGDMYIGDVGQNTYEEIDYQPAASVGQNFQWNLCEGFHTYSSNGDTAGCTPAFGGVPPKIEYPHGPTCAVVGGYLYRGPIQQLRGQYIFSDYCTSAIYISASPAPASATWTYVTLGSAPFTPLGVVYGFGEGADGNLYVADDGHGTIWRFTSGFIFQDGFEGP
;
A
#
# COMPACT_ATOMS: atom_id res chain seq x y z
N MET A 1 32.41 79.69 22.75
CA MET A 1 32.85 78.30 22.91
C MET A 1 31.77 77.44 22.25
N LEU A 2 32.05 76.97 21.04
CA LEU A 2 31.11 76.14 20.26
C LEU A 2 31.51 74.69 20.46
N THR A 3 30.53 73.86 20.85
CA THR A 3 30.63 72.39 20.90
C THR A 3 29.92 71.76 19.70
N TRP A 4 30.71 71.07 18.90
CA TRP A 4 30.23 70.28 17.75
C TRP A 4 29.61 68.95 18.28
N LYS A 5 28.33 68.63 17.86
CA LYS A 5 27.72 67.30 18.00
C LYS A 5 27.88 66.55 16.68
N HIS A 6 28.54 65.39 16.73
CA HIS A 6 28.58 64.44 15.62
C HIS A 6 27.29 63.64 15.55
N ILE A 7 26.64 63.66 14.39
CA ILE A 7 25.49 62.82 14.06
C ILE A 7 26.03 61.62 13.26
N PHE A 8 26.02 60.43 13.87
CA PHE A 8 26.23 59.17 13.13
C PHE A 8 24.94 58.70 12.52
N HIS A 9 24.89 58.62 11.19
CA HIS A 9 23.83 57.94 10.46
C HIS A 9 24.23 56.51 10.21
N SER A 10 23.56 55.57 10.92
CA SER A 10 23.68 54.12 10.64
C SER A 10 22.80 53.79 9.42
N PHE A 11 23.42 53.45 8.33
CA PHE A 11 22.74 52.81 7.18
C PHE A 11 22.59 51.33 7.48
N ALA A 12 21.36 50.86 7.83
CA ALA A 12 21.04 49.46 7.87
C ALA A 12 20.75 48.97 6.45
N LEU A 13 21.66 48.16 5.92
CA LEU A 13 21.47 47.46 4.63
C LEU A 13 20.50 46.28 4.90
N LEU A 14 19.23 46.43 4.49
CA LEU A 14 18.30 45.32 4.44
C LEU A 14 18.64 44.44 3.23
N LEU A 15 19.31 43.30 3.46
CA LEU A 15 19.42 42.24 2.47
C LEU A 15 18.07 41.52 2.38
N GLY A 16 17.24 41.89 1.44
CA GLY A 16 16.04 41.14 1.07
C GLY A 16 16.45 39.81 0.41
N VAL A 17 16.32 38.72 1.12
CA VAL A 17 16.40 37.39 0.53
C VAL A 17 15.14 37.20 -0.32
N LEU A 18 15.31 37.31 -1.63
CA LEU A 18 14.27 36.97 -2.58
C LEU A 18 14.12 35.42 -2.57
N VAL A 19 13.17 34.90 -1.78
CA VAL A 19 12.75 33.49 -1.89
C VAL A 19 11.96 33.39 -3.19
N VAL A 20 12.62 33.01 -4.27
CA VAL A 20 11.95 32.58 -5.49
C VAL A 20 11.35 31.22 -5.19
N SER A 21 10.07 31.17 -4.82
CA SER A 21 9.31 29.94 -4.84
C SER A 21 9.20 29.52 -6.31
N THR A 22 9.98 28.55 -6.73
CA THR A 22 9.73 27.84 -7.98
C THR A 22 8.44 27.07 -7.77
N ALA A 23 7.31 27.65 -8.20
CA ALA A 23 6.09 26.87 -8.39
C ALA A 23 6.45 25.74 -9.37
N ALA A 24 6.42 24.50 -8.89
CA ALA A 24 6.53 23.35 -9.78
C ALA A 24 5.39 23.48 -10.79
N LEU A 25 5.74 23.70 -12.04
CA LEU A 25 4.77 23.72 -13.14
C LEU A 25 4.16 22.31 -13.18
N ALA A 26 2.87 22.21 -12.92
CA ALA A 26 2.14 20.97 -13.14
C ALA A 26 2.34 20.58 -14.61
N ILE A 27 2.74 19.32 -14.86
CA ILE A 27 2.81 18.81 -16.25
C ILE A 27 1.42 18.95 -16.86
N ALA A 28 1.37 19.55 -18.07
CA ALA A 28 0.17 19.42 -18.88
C ALA A 28 -0.04 17.94 -19.23
N PRO A 29 -1.27 17.39 -19.14
CA PRO A 29 -1.55 15.98 -19.44
C PRO A 29 -0.98 15.47 -20.78
N SER A 30 -0.85 16.35 -21.77
CA SER A 30 -0.29 16.04 -23.10
C SER A 30 1.21 15.72 -23.10
N ASP A 31 1.94 16.08 -22.05
CA ASP A 31 3.39 15.95 -22.00
C ASP A 31 3.84 14.64 -21.33
N LEU A 32 2.93 13.99 -20.65
CA LEU A 32 3.13 12.70 -20.00
C LEU A 32 2.55 11.59 -20.86
N THR A 33 3.28 10.49 -21.01
CA THR A 33 2.86 9.34 -21.80
C THR A 33 3.11 8.03 -21.04
N LEU A 34 2.49 6.95 -21.50
CA LEU A 34 2.79 5.60 -21.09
C LEU A 34 3.43 4.84 -22.25
N THR A 35 4.55 4.18 -21.97
CA THR A 35 5.21 3.29 -22.93
C THR A 35 4.99 1.85 -22.47
N GLN A 36 4.44 1.04 -23.37
CA GLN A 36 4.26 -0.40 -23.11
C GLN A 36 5.63 -1.08 -22.96
N VAL A 37 5.80 -1.86 -21.90
CA VAL A 37 7.07 -2.52 -21.58
C VAL A 37 7.17 -3.89 -22.21
N VAL A 38 6.06 -4.64 -22.21
CA VAL A 38 5.94 -5.98 -22.80
C VAL A 38 4.62 -6.09 -23.56
N PRO A 39 4.49 -7.01 -24.54
CA PRO A 39 3.26 -7.17 -25.32
C PRO A 39 2.04 -7.53 -24.48
N ASN A 40 0.84 -7.25 -24.98
CA ASN A 40 -0.41 -7.73 -24.40
C ASN A 40 -0.43 -9.27 -24.29
N GLY A 41 -1.05 -9.79 -23.23
CA GLY A 41 -1.11 -11.24 -22.96
C GLY A 41 0.19 -11.83 -22.42
N SER A 42 1.16 -10.99 -22.00
CA SER A 42 2.38 -11.46 -21.33
C SER A 42 2.12 -12.02 -19.93
N PHE A 43 1.06 -11.57 -19.30
CA PHE A 43 0.59 -12.00 -17.98
C PHE A 43 -0.88 -12.43 -18.07
N ASN A 44 -1.33 -13.23 -17.09
CA ASN A 44 -2.76 -13.56 -16.96
C ASN A 44 -3.49 -12.43 -16.23
N HIS A 45 -3.06 -12.12 -15.01
CA HIS A 45 -3.65 -11.11 -14.13
C HIS A 45 -2.56 -10.32 -13.39
N PRO A 46 -1.87 -9.36 -14.06
CA PRO A 46 -0.82 -8.57 -13.40
C PRO A 46 -1.44 -7.55 -12.48
N ILE A 47 -1.05 -7.58 -11.19
CA ILE A 47 -1.66 -6.73 -10.15
C ILE A 47 -0.66 -5.85 -9.39
N GLY A 48 0.62 -5.97 -9.66
CA GLY A 48 1.65 -5.15 -9.02
C GLY A 48 3.05 -5.46 -9.56
N ILE A 49 3.93 -4.49 -9.43
CA ILE A 49 5.32 -4.59 -9.89
C ILE A 49 6.24 -4.27 -8.71
N ARG A 50 7.33 -5.01 -8.56
CA ARG A 50 8.38 -4.75 -7.57
C ARG A 50 9.75 -4.84 -8.23
N ALA A 51 10.66 -4.00 -7.77
CA ALA A 51 12.07 -4.07 -8.16
C ALA A 51 12.92 -4.17 -6.89
N PRO A 52 13.73 -5.23 -6.72
CA PRO A 52 14.67 -5.32 -5.62
C PRO A 52 15.80 -4.31 -5.81
N ASN A 53 16.37 -3.83 -4.71
CA ASN A 53 17.55 -2.97 -4.75
C ASN A 53 18.84 -3.82 -4.84
N ASP A 54 18.96 -4.61 -5.93
CA ASP A 54 20.07 -5.52 -6.19
C ASP A 54 20.95 -5.11 -7.38
N GLY A 55 20.66 -3.95 -7.97
CA GLY A 55 21.35 -3.43 -9.14
C GLY A 55 21.05 -4.16 -10.46
N SER A 56 20.15 -5.13 -10.47
CA SER A 56 19.86 -5.94 -11.67
C SER A 56 18.93 -5.26 -12.68
N GLY A 57 18.18 -4.25 -12.26
CA GLY A 57 17.17 -3.59 -13.09
C GLY A 57 15.98 -4.48 -13.49
N ARG A 58 15.83 -5.66 -12.88
CA ARG A 58 14.71 -6.57 -13.12
C ARG A 58 13.43 -6.00 -12.50
N LEU A 59 12.31 -6.20 -13.20
CA LEU A 59 10.97 -5.97 -12.65
C LEU A 59 10.32 -7.33 -12.35
N PHE A 60 9.78 -7.46 -11.15
CA PHE A 60 9.05 -8.65 -10.72
C PHE A 60 7.58 -8.32 -10.71
N VAL A 61 6.81 -9.01 -11.54
CA VAL A 61 5.38 -8.79 -11.73
C VAL A 61 4.61 -9.86 -10.98
N ILE A 62 3.69 -9.42 -10.13
CA ILE A 62 2.74 -10.30 -9.44
C ILE A 62 1.68 -10.68 -10.47
N ASP A 63 1.69 -11.92 -10.93
CA ASP A 63 0.68 -12.51 -11.81
C ASP A 63 -0.28 -13.32 -10.94
N ARG A 64 -1.40 -12.70 -10.56
CA ARG A 64 -2.29 -13.08 -9.44
C ARG A 64 -2.70 -14.54 -9.49
N CYS A 65 -3.15 -15.00 -10.67
CA CYS A 65 -3.55 -16.39 -10.90
C CYS A 65 -3.68 -16.72 -12.40
N VAL A 66 -3.72 -18.00 -12.70
CA VAL A 66 -3.94 -18.49 -14.07
C VAL A 66 -5.43 -18.49 -14.43
N SER A 67 -6.31 -18.77 -13.46
CA SER A 67 -7.76 -18.90 -13.68
C SER A 67 -8.53 -18.16 -12.62
N GLU A 68 -9.03 -16.99 -12.97
CA GLU A 68 -9.93 -16.22 -12.13
C GLU A 68 -11.27 -16.96 -11.92
N GLY A 69 -11.89 -16.76 -10.75
CA GLY A 69 -13.09 -17.47 -10.33
C GLY A 69 -12.82 -18.89 -9.83
N SER A 70 -11.59 -19.37 -9.83
CA SER A 70 -11.22 -20.71 -9.36
C SER A 70 -10.93 -20.73 -7.87
N SER A 71 -11.50 -21.71 -7.17
CA SER A 71 -11.18 -21.95 -5.75
C SER A 71 -9.82 -22.63 -5.54
N ALA A 72 -9.21 -23.17 -6.60
CA ALA A 72 -7.86 -23.73 -6.57
C ALA A 72 -7.19 -23.58 -7.93
N THR A 73 -6.17 -22.74 -8.01
CA THR A 73 -5.41 -22.46 -9.23
C THR A 73 -3.94 -22.24 -8.88
N THR A 74 -3.17 -21.72 -9.81
CA THR A 74 -1.77 -21.37 -9.64
C THR A 74 -1.60 -19.88 -9.83
N GLY A 75 -0.86 -19.22 -8.94
CA GLY A 75 -0.36 -17.87 -9.15
C GLY A 75 1.14 -17.86 -9.32
N SER A 76 1.72 -16.76 -9.77
CA SER A 76 3.15 -16.68 -10.01
C SER A 76 3.74 -15.28 -9.83
N ILE A 77 5.05 -15.24 -9.64
CA ILE A 77 5.86 -14.04 -9.80
C ILE A 77 6.68 -14.23 -11.08
N LYS A 78 6.56 -13.32 -12.04
CA LYS A 78 7.29 -13.35 -13.30
C LYS A 78 8.31 -12.22 -13.38
N ILE A 79 9.41 -12.43 -14.08
CA ILE A 79 10.45 -11.40 -14.27
C ILE A 79 10.34 -10.79 -15.66
N VAL A 80 10.38 -9.46 -15.71
CA VAL A 80 10.70 -8.69 -16.91
C VAL A 80 12.16 -8.26 -16.83
N LYS A 81 12.94 -8.64 -17.85
CA LYS A 81 14.37 -8.35 -17.96
C LYS A 81 14.67 -7.90 -19.39
N ASN A 82 15.30 -6.76 -19.53
CA ASN A 82 15.62 -6.18 -20.85
C ASN A 82 14.39 -6.05 -21.78
N GLY A 83 13.23 -5.65 -21.24
CA GLY A 83 12.00 -5.46 -22.01
C GLY A 83 11.29 -6.76 -22.42
N ALA A 84 11.64 -7.91 -21.88
CA ALA A 84 11.00 -9.20 -22.17
C ALA A 84 10.67 -9.96 -20.88
N VAL A 85 9.54 -10.69 -20.90
CA VAL A 85 9.18 -11.62 -19.82
C VAL A 85 10.02 -12.88 -19.97
N LEU A 86 10.67 -13.30 -18.88
CA LEU A 86 11.41 -14.57 -18.87
C LEU A 86 10.45 -15.76 -18.99
N ALA A 87 10.83 -16.76 -19.78
CA ALA A 87 9.99 -17.94 -20.05
C ALA A 87 9.68 -18.77 -18.79
N THR A 88 10.63 -18.82 -17.83
CA THR A 88 10.46 -19.48 -16.55
C THR A 88 10.02 -18.46 -15.51
N PRO A 89 8.87 -18.64 -14.81
CA PRO A 89 8.48 -17.80 -13.69
C PRO A 89 9.55 -17.80 -12.59
N PHE A 90 9.73 -16.67 -11.92
CA PHE A 90 10.60 -16.57 -10.75
C PHE A 90 10.12 -17.48 -9.62
N LEU A 91 8.83 -17.45 -9.35
CA LEU A 91 8.17 -18.31 -8.38
C LEU A 91 6.79 -18.74 -8.91
N THR A 92 6.45 -19.99 -8.71
CA THR A 92 5.10 -20.54 -8.95
C THR A 92 4.53 -21.01 -7.64
N ILE A 93 3.31 -20.55 -7.30
CA ILE A 93 2.60 -20.91 -6.07
C ILE A 93 1.36 -21.73 -6.45
N PRO A 94 1.36 -23.03 -6.17
CA PRO A 94 0.20 -23.89 -6.42
C PRO A 94 -0.86 -23.73 -5.33
N ASN A 95 -2.07 -24.20 -5.61
CA ASN A 95 -3.19 -24.24 -4.68
C ASN A 95 -3.53 -22.85 -4.09
N VAL A 96 -3.63 -21.87 -4.96
CA VAL A 96 -4.10 -20.52 -4.64
C VAL A 96 -5.59 -20.43 -4.93
N ALA A 97 -6.38 -19.88 -4.02
CA ALA A 97 -7.74 -19.45 -4.33
C ALA A 97 -7.71 -18.13 -5.11
N CYS A 98 -8.54 -18.00 -6.14
CA CYS A 98 -8.60 -16.81 -6.99
C CYS A 98 -10.05 -16.45 -7.31
N VAL A 99 -10.84 -16.20 -6.27
CA VAL A 99 -12.22 -15.74 -6.37
C VAL A 99 -12.28 -14.31 -5.81
N GLY A 100 -12.89 -13.40 -6.53
CA GLY A 100 -12.91 -11.98 -6.14
C GLY A 100 -11.51 -11.37 -6.11
N GLU A 101 -11.08 -10.86 -4.96
CA GLU A 101 -9.75 -10.25 -4.79
C GLU A 101 -8.65 -11.26 -4.44
N GLN A 102 -9.00 -12.52 -4.19
CA GLN A 102 -8.08 -13.58 -3.82
C GLN A 102 -7.04 -13.86 -4.91
N GLY A 103 -5.90 -14.44 -4.53
CA GLY A 103 -4.80 -14.77 -5.44
C GLY A 103 -3.44 -14.71 -4.78
N VAL A 104 -2.39 -14.59 -5.58
CA VAL A 104 -1.09 -14.07 -5.14
C VAL A 104 -1.21 -12.55 -5.15
N ILE A 105 -1.22 -11.90 -3.98
CA ILE A 105 -1.67 -10.52 -3.83
C ILE A 105 -0.60 -9.54 -3.32
N GLY A 106 0.50 -10.05 -2.74
CA GLY A 106 1.59 -9.21 -2.25
C GLY A 106 2.98 -9.80 -2.48
N LEU A 107 3.96 -8.94 -2.74
CA LEU A 107 5.38 -9.27 -2.86
C LEU A 107 6.22 -8.17 -2.24
N ALA A 108 7.16 -8.52 -1.37
CA ALA A 108 8.17 -7.60 -0.85
C ALA A 108 9.54 -8.28 -0.81
N PHE A 109 10.57 -7.58 -1.29
CA PHE A 109 11.95 -8.01 -1.14
C PHE A 109 12.51 -7.50 0.19
N ASP A 110 13.26 -8.39 0.87
CA ASP A 110 14.01 -8.00 2.06
C ASP A 110 14.93 -6.80 1.73
N PRO A 111 15.10 -5.82 2.63
CA PRO A 111 16.01 -4.71 2.41
C PRO A 111 17.44 -5.14 2.05
N ASN A 112 17.85 -6.33 2.52
CA ASN A 112 19.16 -6.95 2.22
C ASN A 112 19.08 -8.04 1.12
N TYR A 113 18.04 -8.04 0.29
CA TYR A 113 17.83 -9.06 -0.76
C TYR A 113 19.07 -9.30 -1.61
N ALA A 114 19.81 -8.26 -1.97
CA ALA A 114 21.04 -8.36 -2.76
C ALA A 114 22.09 -9.32 -2.14
N THR A 115 22.06 -9.52 -0.82
CA THR A 115 23.01 -10.35 -0.09
C THR A 115 22.40 -11.62 0.47
N ASN A 116 21.14 -11.59 0.91
CA ASN A 116 20.48 -12.74 1.56
C ASN A 116 19.49 -13.49 0.65
N GLY A 117 19.10 -12.88 -0.49
CA GLY A 117 18.17 -13.47 -1.44
C GLY A 117 16.76 -13.71 -0.89
N THR A 118 16.39 -13.08 0.25
CA THR A 118 15.12 -13.31 0.94
C THR A 118 14.03 -12.39 0.39
N PHE A 119 12.82 -12.93 0.24
CA PHE A 119 11.64 -12.17 -0.13
C PHE A 119 10.37 -12.80 0.48
N TYR A 120 9.29 -12.05 0.47
CA TYR A 120 8.03 -12.42 1.11
C TYR A 120 6.89 -12.31 0.11
N VAL A 121 5.94 -13.25 0.20
CA VAL A 121 4.74 -13.28 -0.67
C VAL A 121 3.51 -13.49 0.19
N VAL A 122 2.47 -12.72 -0.08
CA VAL A 122 1.12 -12.93 0.45
C VAL A 122 0.24 -13.54 -0.63
N TYR A 123 -0.49 -14.58 -0.26
CA TYR A 123 -1.45 -15.23 -1.13
C TYR A 123 -2.60 -15.86 -0.32
N THR A 124 -3.72 -16.11 -0.97
CA THR A 124 -4.85 -16.84 -0.38
C THR A 124 -4.71 -18.34 -0.66
N ALA A 125 -4.56 -19.13 0.41
CA ALA A 125 -4.23 -20.54 0.30
C ALA A 125 -5.51 -21.40 0.16
N SER A 126 -5.72 -21.99 -1.02
CA SER A 126 -6.86 -22.88 -1.27
C SER A 126 -6.91 -24.07 -0.31
N GLY A 127 -8.09 -24.34 0.25
CA GLY A 127 -8.34 -25.45 1.16
C GLY A 127 -7.79 -25.23 2.58
N ALA A 128 -7.17 -24.10 2.87
CA ALA A 128 -6.65 -23.76 4.19
C ALA A 128 -7.57 -22.71 4.84
N LYS A 129 -8.60 -23.17 5.54
CA LYS A 129 -9.61 -22.32 6.18
C LYS A 129 -9.55 -22.45 7.69
N ILE A 130 -9.07 -21.39 8.35
CA ILE A 130 -9.31 -21.17 9.78
C ILE A 130 -10.62 -20.38 9.92
N GLY A 131 -10.83 -19.40 9.03
CA GLY A 131 -12.02 -18.58 8.94
C GLY A 131 -13.14 -19.16 8.09
N ALA A 132 -14.07 -18.32 7.67
CA ALA A 132 -15.17 -18.67 6.78
C ALA A 132 -14.76 -18.70 5.30
N SER A 133 -13.71 -17.96 4.94
CA SER A 133 -13.08 -17.95 3.62
C SER A 133 -11.67 -18.56 3.68
N GLU A 134 -10.94 -18.52 2.55
CA GLU A 134 -9.57 -18.98 2.47
C GLU A 134 -8.64 -18.03 3.22
N ASP A 135 -7.73 -18.58 4.04
CA ASP A 135 -6.80 -17.77 4.82
C ASP A 135 -5.81 -17.03 3.94
N GLN A 136 -5.48 -15.81 4.33
CA GLN A 136 -4.33 -15.10 3.80
C GLN A 136 -3.04 -15.61 4.47
N VAL A 137 -2.04 -15.91 3.66
CA VAL A 137 -0.79 -16.53 4.12
C VAL A 137 0.40 -15.69 3.71
N LEU A 138 1.18 -15.23 4.68
CA LEU A 138 2.50 -14.63 4.48
C LEU A 138 3.56 -15.72 4.52
N THR A 139 4.31 -15.86 3.41
CA THR A 139 5.36 -16.88 3.29
C THR A 139 6.69 -16.23 2.91
N ARG A 140 7.75 -16.61 3.60
CA ARG A 140 9.15 -16.24 3.32
C ARG A 140 9.76 -17.24 2.37
N TYR A 141 10.35 -16.75 1.29
CA TYR A 141 11.10 -17.53 0.27
C TYR A 141 12.54 -17.03 0.17
N THR A 142 13.35 -17.77 -0.56
CA THR A 142 14.71 -17.39 -0.94
C THR A 142 14.94 -17.60 -2.44
N VAL A 143 15.82 -16.80 -3.02
CA VAL A 143 16.29 -17.03 -4.38
C VAL A 143 17.15 -18.32 -4.43
N SER A 144 17.13 -19.04 -5.55
CA SER A 144 17.97 -20.21 -5.77
C SER A 144 19.40 -19.81 -6.21
N ALA A 145 20.21 -20.78 -6.58
CA ALA A 145 21.51 -20.51 -7.22
C ALA A 145 21.38 -19.77 -8.57
N ASN A 146 20.21 -19.87 -9.22
CA ASN A 146 19.86 -19.03 -10.37
C ASN A 146 19.13 -17.79 -9.87
N ALA A 147 19.70 -16.61 -10.07
CA ALA A 147 19.12 -15.33 -9.61
C ALA A 147 17.73 -15.03 -10.22
N ASP A 148 17.37 -15.66 -11.33
CA ASP A 148 16.08 -15.49 -12.00
C ASP A 148 15.05 -16.57 -11.61
N VAL A 149 15.34 -17.43 -10.61
CA VAL A 149 14.44 -18.50 -10.12
C VAL A 149 14.52 -18.60 -8.59
N ALA A 150 13.38 -18.63 -7.93
CA ALA A 150 13.30 -18.84 -6.49
C ALA A 150 13.32 -20.33 -6.10
N ASN A 151 13.68 -20.63 -4.86
CA ASN A 151 13.40 -21.92 -4.25
C ASN A 151 11.90 -22.10 -4.09
N ALA A 152 11.34 -23.19 -4.57
CA ALA A 152 9.89 -23.43 -4.57
C ALA A 152 9.29 -23.62 -3.16
N THR A 153 10.13 -24.01 -2.19
CA THR A 153 9.69 -24.24 -0.80
C THR A 153 9.93 -22.99 0.03
N GLY A 154 8.85 -22.45 0.60
CA GLY A 154 8.90 -21.32 1.54
C GLY A 154 8.59 -21.74 2.97
N THR A 155 8.83 -20.82 3.89
CA THR A 155 8.45 -20.94 5.31
C THR A 155 7.25 -20.02 5.57
N VAL A 156 6.14 -20.58 6.02
CA VAL A 156 4.98 -19.78 6.45
C VAL A 156 5.37 -18.97 7.68
N VAL A 157 5.25 -17.65 7.57
CA VAL A 157 5.52 -16.70 8.65
C VAL A 157 4.28 -16.48 9.49
N MET A 158 3.14 -16.27 8.83
CA MET A 158 1.87 -15.95 9.49
C MET A 158 0.68 -16.39 8.61
N ARG A 159 -0.41 -16.75 9.27
CA ARG A 159 -1.73 -16.93 8.65
C ARG A 159 -2.74 -16.00 9.31
N VAL A 160 -3.58 -15.40 8.50
CA VAL A 160 -4.69 -14.55 8.96
C VAL A 160 -5.98 -15.15 8.42
N PRO A 161 -6.93 -15.53 9.30
CA PRO A 161 -8.22 -16.02 8.88
C PRO A 161 -9.03 -14.92 8.20
N ASP A 162 -9.76 -15.26 7.15
CA ASP A 162 -10.64 -14.36 6.43
C ASP A 162 -12.08 -14.84 6.43
N ILE A 163 -13.04 -13.94 6.19
CA ILE A 163 -14.48 -14.29 6.20
C ILE A 163 -15.09 -14.28 4.82
N ALA A 164 -14.48 -13.58 3.85
CA ALA A 164 -14.98 -13.44 2.48
C ALA A 164 -13.85 -13.47 1.45
N ASN A 165 -14.21 -13.43 0.18
CA ASN A 165 -13.29 -13.44 -0.96
C ASN A 165 -13.04 -12.03 -1.54
N ASN A 166 -13.44 -11.00 -0.82
CA ASN A 166 -13.23 -9.58 -1.13
C ASN A 166 -12.75 -8.83 0.11
N HIS A 167 -12.26 -7.61 -0.09
CA HIS A 167 -11.56 -6.81 0.91
C HIS A 167 -10.36 -7.56 1.51
N ASN A 168 -9.64 -8.29 0.65
CA ASN A 168 -8.47 -9.03 1.10
C ASN A 168 -7.25 -8.12 1.31
N GLY A 169 -7.21 -6.92 0.72
CA GLY A 169 -6.03 -6.05 0.77
C GLY A 169 -4.79 -6.77 0.24
N GLY A 170 -3.93 -7.23 1.14
CA GLY A 170 -2.83 -8.18 0.86
C GLY A 170 -1.53 -7.53 0.39
N ASP A 171 -1.47 -6.22 0.24
CA ASP A 171 -0.22 -5.56 -0.14
C ASP A 171 0.79 -5.60 0.99
N ILE A 172 2.08 -5.77 0.64
CA ILE A 172 3.18 -5.82 1.59
C ILE A 172 4.37 -4.98 1.13
N HIS A 173 4.96 -4.25 2.08
CA HIS A 173 6.16 -3.45 1.87
C HIS A 173 7.06 -3.47 3.10
N PHE A 174 8.36 -3.40 2.90
CA PHE A 174 9.25 -3.01 3.98
C PHE A 174 9.22 -1.50 4.14
N GLY A 175 8.97 -1.05 5.36
CA GLY A 175 9.07 0.35 5.71
C GLY A 175 10.53 0.84 5.80
N PRO A 176 10.75 2.16 5.90
CA PRO A 176 12.08 2.74 6.06
C PRO A 176 12.79 2.31 7.36
N ASP A 177 12.03 1.78 8.29
CA ASP A 177 12.50 1.22 9.57
C ASP A 177 12.95 -0.25 9.47
N GLY A 178 12.85 -0.86 8.27
CA GLY A 178 13.26 -2.22 7.98
C GLY A 178 12.27 -3.30 8.43
N PHE A 179 11.10 -2.95 8.93
CA PHE A 179 10.04 -3.90 9.28
C PHE A 179 9.07 -4.11 8.14
N LEU A 180 8.40 -5.26 8.12
CA LEU A 180 7.40 -5.60 7.11
C LEU A 180 6.02 -5.10 7.53
N TYR A 181 5.36 -4.37 6.63
CA TYR A 181 3.99 -3.91 6.76
C TYR A 181 3.09 -4.73 5.84
N TRP A 182 1.89 -5.04 6.30
CA TRP A 182 0.91 -5.83 5.55
C TRP A 182 -0.49 -5.26 5.76
N SER A 183 -1.19 -4.91 4.66
CA SER A 183 -2.55 -4.40 4.67
C SER A 183 -3.59 -5.50 4.57
N MET A 184 -4.69 -5.38 5.31
CA MET A 184 -5.82 -6.31 5.30
C MET A 184 -7.12 -5.52 5.40
N GLY A 185 -8.10 -5.81 4.54
CA GLY A 185 -9.43 -5.22 4.61
C GLY A 185 -10.30 -5.81 5.73
N ASP A 186 -11.50 -5.27 5.87
CA ASP A 186 -12.44 -5.58 6.94
C ASP A 186 -13.18 -6.94 6.76
N GLY A 187 -12.85 -7.69 5.69
CA GLY A 187 -13.46 -8.98 5.38
C GLY A 187 -14.75 -8.90 4.55
N GLY A 188 -15.06 -7.74 3.94
CA GLY A 188 -15.96 -7.63 2.79
C GLY A 188 -17.46 -7.64 3.06
N VAL A 189 -17.90 -7.61 4.30
CA VAL A 189 -19.33 -7.48 4.62
C VAL A 189 -19.71 -6.01 4.66
N GLN A 190 -20.77 -5.64 3.94
CA GLN A 190 -21.21 -4.24 3.81
C GLN A 190 -21.34 -3.55 5.17
N GLY A 191 -20.64 -2.40 5.32
CA GLY A 191 -20.69 -1.55 6.50
C GLY A 191 -20.01 -2.13 7.74
N ASP A 192 -19.18 -3.14 7.60
CA ASP A 192 -18.45 -3.81 8.69
C ASP A 192 -19.33 -4.05 9.93
N PRO A 193 -20.40 -4.86 9.81
CA PRO A 193 -21.37 -5.05 10.92
C PRO A 193 -20.74 -5.76 12.12
N ASN A 194 -19.56 -6.36 11.94
CA ASN A 194 -18.82 -7.02 13.01
C ASN A 194 -17.84 -6.07 13.72
N GLY A 195 -17.61 -4.88 13.19
CA GLY A 195 -16.70 -3.89 13.75
C GLY A 195 -15.23 -4.29 13.68
N PHE A 196 -14.86 -5.13 12.70
CA PHE A 196 -13.48 -5.61 12.58
C PHE A 196 -12.49 -4.48 12.37
N ALA A 197 -12.84 -3.46 11.57
CA ALA A 197 -11.97 -2.33 11.31
C ALA A 197 -11.59 -1.57 12.59
N GLN A 198 -12.52 -1.37 13.51
CA GLN A 198 -12.30 -0.65 14.77
C GLN A 198 -11.83 -1.55 15.93
N CYS A 199 -11.78 -2.84 15.71
CA CYS A 199 -11.43 -3.82 16.74
C CYS A 199 -9.91 -3.96 16.83
N THR A 200 -9.31 -3.64 17.97
CA THR A 200 -7.87 -3.82 18.19
C THR A 200 -7.51 -5.10 18.96
N GLY A 201 -8.52 -5.83 19.47
CA GLY A 201 -8.31 -7.07 20.21
C GLY A 201 -9.52 -7.52 21.02
N ARG A 202 -9.29 -8.35 22.02
CA ARG A 202 -10.35 -9.08 22.76
C ARG A 202 -11.28 -8.18 23.58
N SER A 203 -10.86 -7.00 23.96
CA SER A 203 -11.61 -6.07 24.82
C SER A 203 -11.83 -4.71 24.15
N SER A 204 -11.67 -4.64 22.84
CA SER A 204 -11.80 -3.40 22.10
C SER A 204 -13.20 -2.82 22.19
N LYS A 205 -13.27 -1.50 22.21
CA LYS A 205 -14.50 -0.74 22.18
C LYS A 205 -14.50 0.16 20.96
N ILE A 206 -15.58 0.12 20.21
CA ILE A 206 -15.81 1.07 19.14
C ILE A 206 -16.18 2.46 19.69
N ALA A 207 -16.23 3.46 18.81
CA ALA A 207 -16.38 4.88 19.12
C ALA A 207 -17.42 5.23 20.19
N ASN A 208 -18.48 4.46 20.34
CA ASN A 208 -19.56 4.72 21.29
C ASN A 208 -19.40 3.99 22.62
N ASN A 209 -18.21 3.52 22.97
CA ASN A 209 -17.95 2.68 24.13
C ASN A 209 -18.74 1.34 24.11
N THR A 210 -19.29 0.98 22.94
CA THR A 210 -19.93 -0.31 22.69
C THR A 210 -18.85 -1.35 22.50
N PRO A 211 -18.93 -2.54 23.12
CA PRO A 211 -17.98 -3.60 22.86
C PRO A 211 -18.00 -3.98 21.37
N ALA A 212 -16.85 -3.94 20.71
CA ALA A 212 -16.74 -4.45 19.36
C ALA A 212 -16.94 -5.97 19.35
N ILE A 213 -17.70 -6.47 18.40
CA ILE A 213 -17.83 -7.91 18.20
C ILE A 213 -16.71 -8.34 17.26
N CYS A 214 -15.50 -8.46 17.81
CA CYS A 214 -14.31 -8.84 17.05
C CYS A 214 -14.25 -10.33 16.67
N HIS A 215 -15.34 -11.06 16.79
CA HIS A 215 -15.43 -12.46 16.42
C HIS A 215 -16.82 -12.75 15.86
N THR A 216 -16.91 -13.68 14.93
CA THR A 216 -18.19 -14.23 14.52
C THR A 216 -18.71 -15.16 15.62
N SER A 217 -19.96 -14.95 16.04
CA SER A 217 -20.60 -15.79 17.05
C SER A 217 -20.57 -17.28 16.64
N GLY A 218 -20.05 -18.12 17.51
CA GLY A 218 -20.15 -19.59 17.41
C GLY A 218 -19.00 -20.31 16.72
N SER A 219 -18.07 -19.64 16.02
CA SER A 219 -16.95 -20.32 15.33
C SER A 219 -15.70 -20.48 16.19
N GLY A 220 -15.56 -19.68 17.25
CA GLY A 220 -14.31 -19.58 18.03
C GLY A 220 -13.14 -18.91 17.28
N VAL A 221 -13.33 -18.54 16.03
CA VAL A 221 -12.33 -17.83 15.21
C VAL A 221 -12.38 -16.35 15.51
N THR A 222 -11.21 -15.72 15.60
CA THR A 222 -11.05 -14.29 15.83
C THR A 222 -10.49 -13.61 14.60
N TYR A 223 -11.01 -12.43 14.26
CA TYR A 223 -10.67 -11.66 13.07
C TYR A 223 -10.06 -10.30 13.45
N TYR A 224 -9.25 -10.27 14.50
CA TYR A 224 -8.70 -9.03 15.06
C TYR A 224 -7.79 -8.26 14.13
N LEU A 225 -7.23 -8.92 13.12
CA LEU A 225 -6.29 -8.30 12.18
C LEU A 225 -6.95 -7.83 10.88
N LEU A 226 -8.27 -8.02 10.70
CA LEU A 226 -8.99 -7.46 9.56
C LEU A 226 -9.25 -5.96 9.73
N GLY A 227 -9.23 -5.21 8.62
CA GLY A 227 -9.34 -3.75 8.60
C GLY A 227 -8.11 -3.05 9.19
N LYS A 228 -6.90 -3.58 8.93
CA LYS A 228 -5.64 -3.16 9.55
C LYS A 228 -4.51 -3.01 8.54
N ILE A 229 -3.51 -2.21 8.93
CA ILE A 229 -2.13 -2.41 8.50
C ILE A 229 -1.35 -2.92 9.71
N ILE A 230 -0.78 -4.11 9.62
CA ILE A 230 0.06 -4.71 10.66
C ILE A 230 1.53 -4.45 10.35
N ARG A 231 2.38 -4.52 11.39
CA ARG A 231 3.84 -4.32 11.27
C ARG A 231 4.58 -5.38 12.04
N LEU A 232 5.48 -6.09 11.36
CA LEU A 232 6.16 -7.28 11.84
C LEU A 232 7.68 -7.15 11.69
N ASP A 233 8.43 -7.64 12.67
CA ASP A 233 9.83 -7.98 12.49
C ASP A 233 9.93 -9.43 12.00
N VAL A 234 10.22 -9.61 10.73
CA VAL A 234 10.34 -10.91 10.08
C VAL A 234 11.78 -11.42 10.01
N HIS A 235 12.73 -10.65 10.54
CA HIS A 235 14.14 -11.04 10.64
C HIS A 235 14.44 -11.83 11.92
N THR A 236 13.57 -11.69 12.94
CA THR A 236 13.69 -12.40 14.20
C THR A 236 12.47 -13.30 14.43
N THR A 237 12.67 -14.37 15.19
CA THR A 237 11.62 -15.29 15.62
C THR A 237 11.35 -15.13 17.11
N THR A 238 10.12 -15.40 17.52
CA THR A 238 9.75 -15.42 18.93
C THR A 238 9.69 -16.87 19.43
N ALA A 239 10.50 -17.20 20.42
CA ALA A 239 10.55 -18.56 20.98
C ALA A 239 9.24 -18.95 21.72
N SER A 240 8.59 -17.96 22.36
CA SER A 240 7.34 -18.12 23.10
C SER A 240 6.47 -16.88 22.89
N ALA A 241 5.43 -17.01 22.08
CA ALA A 241 4.55 -15.90 21.72
C ALA A 241 3.84 -15.36 22.97
N ALA A 242 3.78 -14.04 23.09
CA ALA A 242 3.03 -13.34 24.12
C ALA A 242 1.51 -13.50 23.93
N ALA A 243 0.74 -13.31 24.99
CA ALA A 243 -0.71 -13.47 24.94
C ALA A 243 -1.42 -12.50 23.99
N ASN A 244 -0.79 -11.36 23.69
CA ASN A 244 -1.29 -10.34 22.76
C ASN A 244 -0.76 -10.47 21.32
N MET A 245 -0.02 -11.51 20.99
CA MET A 245 0.32 -11.88 19.61
C MET A 245 -0.87 -12.67 19.01
N CYS A 246 -1.77 -11.97 18.33
CA CYS A 246 -3.09 -12.50 17.94
C CYS A 246 -3.04 -13.55 16.82
N ALA A 247 -2.04 -13.48 15.94
CA ALA A 247 -1.85 -14.48 14.88
C ALA A 247 -0.97 -15.66 15.31
N SER A 248 -0.64 -15.77 16.60
CA SER A 248 0.18 -16.84 17.17
C SER A 248 -0.52 -17.51 18.33
N THR A 249 -0.15 -18.76 18.63
CA THR A 249 -0.62 -19.44 19.82
C THR A 249 0.27 -19.02 21.00
N PRO A 250 -0.30 -18.46 22.10
CA PRO A 250 0.47 -18.06 23.26
C PRO A 250 1.34 -19.21 23.79
N GLY A 251 2.60 -18.90 24.10
CA GLY A 251 3.57 -19.87 24.59
C GLY A 251 4.22 -20.75 23.51
N GLN A 252 3.78 -20.66 22.25
CA GLN A 252 4.37 -21.40 21.13
C GLN A 252 5.33 -20.50 20.32
N PRO A 253 6.28 -21.09 19.56
CA PRO A 253 7.15 -20.32 18.68
C PRO A 253 6.38 -19.62 17.58
N ALA A 254 6.80 -18.38 17.21
CA ALA A 254 6.34 -17.65 16.05
C ALA A 254 7.50 -17.31 15.11
N GLN A 255 7.23 -17.27 13.80
CA GLN A 255 8.22 -16.98 12.75
C GLN A 255 8.49 -15.47 12.56
N TYR A 256 7.99 -14.65 13.47
CA TYR A 256 8.16 -13.20 13.52
C TYR A 256 8.24 -12.74 14.97
N SER A 257 8.67 -11.50 15.16
CA SER A 257 8.54 -10.81 16.44
C SER A 257 7.81 -9.48 16.27
N ILE A 258 7.46 -8.87 17.41
CA ILE A 258 6.76 -7.59 17.43
C ILE A 258 7.79 -6.46 17.44
N PRO A 259 7.77 -5.54 16.44
CA PRO A 259 8.65 -4.39 16.42
C PRO A 259 8.45 -3.51 17.65
N PRO A 260 9.52 -2.99 18.26
CA PRO A 260 9.39 -1.94 19.25
C PRO A 260 8.73 -0.71 18.63
N GLY A 261 7.77 -0.13 19.33
CA GLY A 261 7.02 1.02 18.84
C GLY A 261 5.72 0.67 18.07
N ASN A 262 5.32 -0.60 17.97
CA ASN A 262 3.93 -0.89 17.67
C ASN A 262 3.04 -0.38 18.80
N PRO A 263 1.86 0.21 18.52
CA PRO A 263 1.02 0.86 19.54
C PRO A 263 0.63 -0.09 20.69
N PHE A 264 0.46 -1.38 20.38
CA PHE A 264 0.04 -2.41 21.36
C PHE A 264 1.13 -3.44 21.69
N ALA A 265 2.41 -3.11 21.45
CA ALA A 265 3.53 -4.05 21.65
C ALA A 265 3.66 -4.54 23.10
N SER A 266 3.34 -3.71 24.09
CA SER A 266 3.48 -4.05 25.51
C SER A 266 2.31 -4.90 26.01
N VAL A 267 2.52 -6.19 26.21
CA VAL A 267 1.50 -7.09 26.81
C VAL A 267 1.09 -6.68 28.22
N ALA A 268 1.98 -6.03 28.96
CA ALA A 268 1.68 -5.56 30.32
C ALA A 268 0.69 -4.37 30.30
N THR A 269 0.76 -3.52 29.27
CA THR A 269 -0.11 -2.36 29.11
C THR A 269 -1.35 -2.70 28.29
N PHE A 270 -1.19 -3.54 27.26
CA PHE A 270 -2.23 -3.89 26.28
C PHE A 270 -2.42 -5.42 26.20
N PRO A 271 -2.86 -6.08 27.29
CA PRO A 271 -2.94 -7.55 27.33
C PRO A 271 -4.01 -8.13 26.39
N ASN A 272 -4.93 -7.29 25.93
CA ASN A 272 -6.07 -7.70 25.12
C ASN A 272 -6.02 -7.18 23.68
N ASP A 273 -5.13 -6.25 23.36
CA ASP A 273 -4.99 -5.68 22.03
C ASP A 273 -3.88 -6.40 21.27
N CYS A 274 -4.04 -6.53 19.94
CA CYS A 274 -3.10 -7.28 19.12
C CYS A 274 -1.81 -6.50 18.87
N ALA A 275 -0.70 -7.07 19.28
CA ALA A 275 0.62 -6.44 19.21
C ALA A 275 1.11 -6.23 17.77
N GLU A 276 0.59 -6.99 16.81
CA GLU A 276 0.90 -6.89 15.39
C GLU A 276 0.34 -5.61 14.75
N ILE A 277 -0.73 -5.03 15.31
CA ILE A 277 -1.41 -3.88 14.72
C ILE A 277 -0.49 -2.66 14.74
N PHE A 278 -0.38 -2.00 13.58
CA PHE A 278 0.25 -0.69 13.44
C PHE A 278 -0.79 0.40 13.26
N ASN A 279 -1.72 0.23 12.29
CA ASN A 279 -2.85 1.13 12.05
C ASN A 279 -4.14 0.32 11.94
N TRP A 280 -5.28 0.98 12.16
CA TRP A 280 -6.61 0.37 12.12
C TRP A 280 -7.66 1.33 11.54
N GLY A 281 -8.90 0.82 11.40
CA GLY A 281 -10.00 1.63 10.89
C GLY A 281 -9.99 1.75 9.37
N PHE A 282 -9.60 0.68 8.66
CA PHE A 282 -9.67 0.58 7.20
C PHE A 282 -10.82 -0.30 6.75
N ARG A 283 -11.37 0.04 5.58
CA ARG A 283 -12.33 -0.81 4.89
C ARG A 283 -11.62 -1.85 4.01
N ASN A 284 -10.88 -1.40 3.03
CA ASN A 284 -10.07 -2.25 2.16
C ASN A 284 -8.84 -1.47 1.69
N PRO A 285 -7.79 -1.37 2.53
CA PRO A 285 -6.54 -0.70 2.17
C PRO A 285 -5.83 -1.52 1.09
N PHE A 286 -6.31 -1.34 -0.16
CA PHE A 286 -6.02 -2.24 -1.27
C PHE A 286 -4.56 -2.19 -1.67
N ARG A 287 -4.00 -0.96 -1.86
CA ARG A 287 -2.57 -0.77 -2.08
C ARG A 287 -2.08 0.40 -1.24
N PHE A 288 -0.89 0.25 -0.71
CA PHE A 288 -0.19 1.33 -0.03
C PHE A 288 1.26 1.42 -0.50
N SER A 289 1.91 2.53 -0.22
CA SER A 289 3.32 2.72 -0.55
C SER A 289 4.00 3.60 0.48
N PHE A 290 5.33 3.52 0.53
CA PHE A 290 6.16 4.47 1.25
C PHE A 290 6.84 5.41 0.27
N ASP A 291 6.88 6.70 0.61
CA ASP A 291 7.81 7.61 -0.05
C ASP A 291 9.25 7.19 0.27
N ARG A 292 9.99 6.74 -0.73
CA ARG A 292 11.38 6.28 -0.58
C ARG A 292 12.35 7.36 -0.07
N SER A 293 11.93 8.64 -0.08
CA SER A 293 12.75 9.78 0.35
C SER A 293 12.63 10.08 1.84
N ASN A 294 11.42 10.00 2.41
CA ASN A 294 11.16 10.42 3.79
C ASN A 294 10.41 9.39 4.63
N GLY A 295 9.88 8.33 3.98
CA GLY A 295 9.19 7.24 4.66
C GLY A 295 7.72 7.49 4.98
N ASP A 296 7.13 8.57 4.47
CA ASP A 296 5.69 8.81 4.62
C ASP A 296 4.89 7.71 3.91
N MET A 297 3.77 7.31 4.50
CA MET A 297 2.89 6.26 3.97
C MET A 297 1.68 6.88 3.25
N TYR A 298 1.36 6.34 2.10
CA TYR A 298 0.19 6.68 1.27
C TYR A 298 -0.63 5.42 1.06
N ILE A 299 -1.95 5.50 1.30
CA ILE A 299 -2.83 4.34 1.32
C ILE A 299 -4.04 4.65 0.45
N GLY A 300 -4.40 3.75 -0.47
CA GLY A 300 -5.70 3.76 -1.14
C GLY A 300 -6.63 2.85 -0.38
N ASP A 301 -7.61 3.42 0.32
CA ASP A 301 -8.64 2.68 1.04
C ASP A 301 -9.96 2.74 0.28
N VAL A 302 -10.42 1.59 -0.19
CA VAL A 302 -11.62 1.49 -1.03
C VAL A 302 -12.87 1.77 -0.23
N GLY A 303 -13.62 2.77 -0.64
CA GLY A 303 -14.86 3.18 0.01
C GLY A 303 -16.04 2.22 -0.19
N GLN A 304 -17.15 2.47 0.50
CA GLN A 304 -18.29 1.54 0.50
C GLN A 304 -19.24 1.78 -0.68
N ASN A 305 -19.82 2.97 -0.77
CA ASN A 305 -20.85 3.27 -1.77
C ASN A 305 -20.81 4.72 -2.27
N THR A 306 -20.13 5.62 -1.57
CA THR A 306 -20.28 7.05 -1.78
C THR A 306 -18.97 7.72 -2.16
N TYR A 307 -17.88 7.38 -1.46
CA TYR A 307 -16.58 8.03 -1.65
C TYR A 307 -15.44 7.01 -1.62
N GLU A 308 -14.48 7.23 -2.51
CA GLU A 308 -13.15 6.63 -2.46
C GLU A 308 -12.19 7.55 -1.74
N GLU A 309 -11.13 7.02 -1.11
CA GLU A 309 -10.21 7.86 -0.34
C GLU A 309 -8.74 7.51 -0.48
N ILE A 310 -7.89 8.53 -0.34
CA ILE A 310 -6.45 8.38 -0.17
C ILE A 310 -6.08 8.88 1.21
N ASP A 311 -5.53 8.00 2.00
CA ASP A 311 -5.00 8.26 3.31
C ASP A 311 -3.51 8.58 3.30
N TYR A 312 -3.07 9.28 4.32
CA TYR A 312 -1.68 9.68 4.47
C TYR A 312 -1.25 9.61 5.93
N GLN A 313 -0.07 9.04 6.14
CA GLN A 313 0.57 9.00 7.45
C GLN A 313 2.02 9.49 7.36
N PRO A 314 2.40 10.56 8.10
CA PRO A 314 3.80 10.93 8.25
C PRO A 314 4.63 9.80 8.86
N ALA A 315 5.87 9.63 8.42
CA ALA A 315 6.78 8.58 8.92
C ALA A 315 7.00 8.58 10.44
N ALA A 316 6.88 9.75 11.07
CA ALA A 316 7.02 9.89 12.52
C ALA A 316 5.77 9.47 13.33
N SER A 317 4.65 9.19 12.66
CA SER A 317 3.38 8.86 13.32
C SER A 317 3.27 7.35 13.56
N VAL A 318 2.63 6.97 14.66
CA VAL A 318 2.42 5.58 15.05
C VAL A 318 0.98 5.43 15.58
N GLY A 319 0.33 4.33 15.23
CA GLY A 319 -0.93 3.96 15.86
C GLY A 319 -2.10 4.87 15.45
N GLN A 320 -2.35 5.02 14.16
CA GLN A 320 -3.43 5.84 13.63
C GLN A 320 -4.70 5.03 13.35
N ASN A 321 -5.87 5.68 13.62
CA ASN A 321 -7.19 5.19 13.26
C ASN A 321 -7.71 5.98 12.06
N PHE A 322 -7.96 5.27 10.93
CA PHE A 322 -8.48 5.85 9.68
C PHE A 322 -10.00 5.82 9.56
N GLN A 323 -10.68 5.45 10.65
CA GLN A 323 -12.06 5.73 11.00
C GLN A 323 -13.15 4.88 10.34
N TRP A 324 -12.86 4.02 9.39
CA TRP A 324 -13.87 3.06 8.93
C TRP A 324 -14.33 2.16 10.12
N ASN A 325 -15.59 1.93 10.41
CA ASN A 325 -16.81 2.24 9.65
C ASN A 325 -17.60 3.42 10.28
N LEU A 326 -16.89 4.37 10.85
CA LEU A 326 -17.52 5.61 11.41
C LEU A 326 -17.63 6.69 10.33
N CYS A 327 -16.63 6.73 9.45
CA CYS A 327 -16.53 7.65 8.33
C CYS A 327 -16.29 6.91 7.02
N GLU A 328 -16.76 7.50 5.92
CA GLU A 328 -16.38 7.21 4.54
C GLU A 328 -15.96 8.55 3.93
N GLY A 329 -14.71 8.71 3.54
CA GLY A 329 -14.16 10.00 3.18
C GLY A 329 -14.22 11.02 4.31
N PHE A 330 -14.64 12.23 3.99
CA PHE A 330 -14.91 13.30 4.98
C PHE A 330 -16.33 13.24 5.57
N HIS A 331 -17.06 12.15 5.40
CA HIS A 331 -18.47 12.02 5.70
C HIS A 331 -18.72 11.01 6.81
N THR A 332 -19.73 11.24 7.65
CA THR A 332 -20.18 10.23 8.60
C THR A 332 -20.88 9.12 7.84
N TYR A 333 -20.34 7.91 7.94
CA TYR A 333 -20.90 6.74 7.27
C TYR A 333 -22.30 6.40 7.79
N SER A 334 -23.19 6.09 6.87
CA SER A 334 -24.51 5.53 7.17
C SER A 334 -24.98 4.62 6.03
N SER A 335 -25.49 3.46 6.35
CA SER A 335 -26.08 2.53 5.37
C SER A 335 -27.26 3.10 4.58
N ASN A 336 -27.83 4.24 5.02
CA ASN A 336 -28.95 4.94 4.38
C ASN A 336 -28.49 6.20 3.59
N GLY A 337 -27.20 6.39 3.44
CA GLY A 337 -26.59 7.56 2.82
C GLY A 337 -25.78 8.39 3.81
N ASP A 338 -24.56 8.74 3.43
CA ASP A 338 -23.61 9.43 4.29
C ASP A 338 -24.02 10.88 4.52
N THR A 339 -23.69 11.40 5.68
CA THR A 339 -23.98 12.79 6.05
C THR A 339 -22.69 13.60 6.12
N ALA A 340 -22.74 14.86 5.66
CA ALA A 340 -21.59 15.75 5.64
C ALA A 340 -20.96 15.91 7.04
N GLY A 341 -19.63 15.92 7.07
CA GLY A 341 -18.85 16.23 8.24
C GLY A 341 -18.67 15.03 9.18
N CYS A 342 -17.68 14.19 8.89
CA CYS A 342 -17.22 13.23 9.87
C CYS A 342 -16.37 13.91 10.92
N THR A 343 -16.81 13.85 12.17
CA THR A 343 -16.00 14.31 13.29
C THR A 343 -15.08 13.16 13.70
N PRO A 344 -13.75 13.31 13.58
CA PRO A 344 -12.80 12.26 13.98
C PRO A 344 -13.07 11.81 15.42
N ALA A 345 -13.46 10.57 15.59
CA ALA A 345 -13.59 9.98 16.91
C ALA A 345 -12.22 9.41 17.36
N PHE A 346 -11.92 9.53 18.65
CA PHE A 346 -10.72 8.93 19.27
C PHE A 346 -9.38 9.25 18.57
N GLY A 347 -9.21 10.51 18.10
CA GLY A 347 -7.98 10.93 17.42
C GLY A 347 -7.83 10.36 16.02
N GLY A 348 -8.92 9.98 15.38
CA GLY A 348 -8.93 9.49 14.00
C GLY A 348 -8.37 10.50 13.00
N VAL A 349 -7.82 9.98 11.91
CA VAL A 349 -7.16 10.74 10.86
C VAL A 349 -8.06 10.77 9.64
N PRO A 350 -8.45 11.96 9.14
CA PRO A 350 -9.21 12.07 7.91
C PRO A 350 -8.32 11.81 6.68
N PRO A 351 -8.90 11.38 5.56
CA PRO A 351 -8.16 11.22 4.31
C PRO A 351 -7.58 12.54 3.79
N LYS A 352 -6.74 12.48 2.79
CA LYS A 352 -6.18 13.64 2.08
C LYS A 352 -6.89 13.94 0.78
N ILE A 353 -7.40 12.91 0.13
CA ILE A 353 -8.22 12.99 -1.08
C ILE A 353 -9.45 12.15 -0.84
N GLU A 354 -10.61 12.66 -1.24
CA GLU A 354 -11.79 11.87 -1.51
C GLU A 354 -12.32 12.17 -2.91
N TYR A 355 -13.00 11.21 -3.52
CA TYR A 355 -13.75 11.43 -4.75
C TYR A 355 -15.00 10.55 -4.77
N PRO A 356 -16.12 11.05 -5.36
CA PRO A 356 -17.39 10.34 -5.27
C PRO A 356 -17.42 9.11 -6.17
N HIS A 357 -18.18 8.10 -5.77
CA HIS A 357 -18.63 7.03 -6.65
C HIS A 357 -19.50 7.58 -7.79
N GLY A 358 -19.53 6.86 -8.88
CA GLY A 358 -20.27 7.20 -10.09
C GLY A 358 -19.75 6.32 -11.20
N PRO A 359 -18.96 6.86 -12.16
CA PRO A 359 -18.14 6.00 -13.03
C PRO A 359 -16.97 5.34 -12.29
N THR A 360 -16.43 6.00 -11.25
CA THR A 360 -15.43 5.50 -10.31
C THR A 360 -16.05 4.56 -9.29
N CYS A 361 -15.29 3.60 -8.77
CA CYS A 361 -15.85 2.61 -7.85
C CYS A 361 -14.85 1.96 -6.88
N ALA A 362 -13.56 2.05 -7.12
CA ALA A 362 -12.56 1.44 -6.25
C ALA A 362 -11.19 2.07 -6.50
N VAL A 363 -10.68 2.76 -5.50
CA VAL A 363 -9.33 3.32 -5.54
C VAL A 363 -8.30 2.22 -5.55
N VAL A 364 -7.33 2.32 -6.47
CA VAL A 364 -6.23 1.35 -6.54
C VAL A 364 -5.09 1.72 -5.59
N GLY A 365 -4.98 3.00 -5.22
CA GLY A 365 -3.79 3.52 -4.58
C GLY A 365 -2.67 3.80 -5.59
N GLY A 366 -1.44 4.06 -5.11
CA GLY A 366 -0.34 4.42 -5.99
C GLY A 366 0.94 4.80 -5.25
N TYR A 367 1.73 5.70 -5.84
CA TYR A 367 3.05 6.08 -5.32
C TYR A 367 3.30 7.59 -5.40
N LEU A 368 4.03 8.11 -4.41
CA LEU A 368 4.66 9.41 -4.55
C LEU A 368 5.85 9.29 -5.51
N TYR A 369 5.80 9.99 -6.63
CA TYR A 369 6.79 9.84 -7.70
C TYR A 369 8.16 10.40 -7.31
N ARG A 370 9.21 9.59 -7.43
CA ARG A 370 10.62 9.94 -7.17
C ARG A 370 11.54 9.61 -8.33
N GLY A 371 10.97 9.28 -9.49
CA GLY A 371 11.68 8.83 -10.68
C GLY A 371 12.32 9.96 -11.49
N PRO A 372 12.77 9.63 -12.72
CA PRO A 372 13.54 10.55 -13.57
C PRO A 372 12.72 11.72 -14.15
N ILE A 373 11.39 11.62 -14.24
CA ILE A 373 10.53 12.69 -14.78
C ILE A 373 10.41 13.80 -13.74
N GLN A 374 11.21 14.87 -13.89
CA GLN A 374 11.34 15.94 -12.89
C GLN A 374 10.00 16.58 -12.52
N GLN A 375 9.14 16.80 -13.52
CA GLN A 375 7.84 17.46 -13.34
C GLN A 375 6.88 16.64 -12.48
N LEU A 376 7.05 15.31 -12.38
CA LEU A 376 6.24 14.43 -11.52
C LEU A 376 6.78 14.31 -10.10
N ARG A 377 8.03 14.71 -9.86
CA ARG A 377 8.66 14.50 -8.55
C ARG A 377 7.88 15.18 -7.43
N GLY A 378 7.54 14.41 -6.39
CA GLY A 378 6.76 14.87 -5.26
C GLY A 378 5.26 14.93 -5.52
N GLN A 379 4.77 14.39 -6.63
CA GLN A 379 3.34 14.23 -6.89
C GLN A 379 2.92 12.79 -6.62
N TYR A 380 1.79 12.60 -5.98
CA TYR A 380 1.22 11.28 -5.75
C TYR A 380 0.38 10.87 -6.96
N ILE A 381 0.69 9.70 -7.52
CA ILE A 381 0.05 9.16 -8.72
C ILE A 381 -0.74 7.94 -8.30
N PHE A 382 -2.03 7.89 -8.61
CA PHE A 382 -2.94 6.81 -8.25
C PHE A 382 -3.98 6.55 -9.36
N SER A 383 -4.81 5.54 -9.21
CA SER A 383 -5.81 5.16 -10.20
C SER A 383 -7.10 4.69 -9.52
N ASP A 384 -8.14 4.55 -10.34
CA ASP A 384 -9.41 3.90 -10.01
C ASP A 384 -9.62 2.68 -10.91
N TYR A 385 -10.06 1.59 -10.32
CA TYR A 385 -10.25 0.30 -10.99
C TYR A 385 -11.32 0.35 -12.09
N CYS A 386 -12.47 0.99 -11.83
CA CYS A 386 -13.59 1.02 -12.75
C CYS A 386 -13.34 1.86 -14.00
N THR A 387 -12.64 2.97 -13.82
CA THR A 387 -12.37 3.90 -14.92
C THR A 387 -11.00 3.71 -15.54
N SER A 388 -10.08 3.06 -14.83
CA SER A 388 -8.65 2.99 -15.16
C SER A 388 -8.01 4.37 -15.39
N ALA A 389 -8.65 5.42 -14.88
CA ALA A 389 -8.14 6.77 -14.96
C ALA A 389 -6.91 6.91 -14.06
N ILE A 390 -5.89 7.58 -14.57
CA ILE A 390 -4.72 7.95 -13.78
C ILE A 390 -4.96 9.34 -13.20
N TYR A 391 -4.78 9.46 -11.90
CA TYR A 391 -4.88 10.72 -11.16
C TYR A 391 -3.50 11.15 -10.68
N ILE A 392 -3.28 12.45 -10.66
CA ILE A 392 -2.07 13.05 -10.08
C ILE A 392 -2.50 14.09 -9.05
N SER A 393 -2.04 13.95 -7.81
CA SER A 393 -2.25 15.00 -6.82
C SER A 393 -1.38 16.21 -7.12
N ALA A 394 -1.95 17.40 -6.97
CA ALA A 394 -1.17 18.62 -7.04
C ALA A 394 -0.33 18.72 -5.77
N SER A 395 0.94 18.31 -5.85
CA SER A 395 1.96 18.42 -4.80
C SER A 395 1.42 18.21 -3.39
N PRO A 396 1.51 17.01 -2.84
CA PRO A 396 1.08 16.76 -1.46
C PRO A 396 1.93 17.63 -0.54
N ALA A 397 1.34 18.75 -0.09
CA ALA A 397 1.91 19.45 1.05
C ALA A 397 1.41 18.72 2.30
N PRO A 398 2.28 18.06 3.09
CA PRO A 398 1.87 17.29 4.26
C PRO A 398 1.03 18.08 5.26
N ALA A 399 1.22 19.40 5.28
CA ALA A 399 0.52 20.33 6.17
C ALA A 399 -0.90 20.69 5.70
N SER A 400 -1.28 20.46 4.43
CA SER A 400 -2.63 20.79 3.96
C SER A 400 -3.65 19.76 4.48
N ALA A 401 -4.84 20.21 4.86
CA ALA A 401 -5.92 19.33 5.32
C ALA A 401 -6.38 18.38 4.21
N THR A 402 -6.47 18.87 2.97
CA THR A 402 -6.88 18.13 1.78
C THR A 402 -5.94 18.41 0.62
N TRP A 403 -5.83 17.43 -0.30
CA TRP A 403 -5.06 17.58 -1.52
C TRP A 403 -5.98 17.64 -2.73
N THR A 404 -5.64 18.51 -3.67
CA THR A 404 -6.29 18.52 -4.98
C THR A 404 -5.61 17.54 -5.92
N TYR A 405 -6.35 17.03 -6.89
CA TYR A 405 -5.82 16.13 -7.92
C TYR A 405 -6.37 16.53 -9.29
N VAL A 406 -5.67 16.08 -10.34
CA VAL A 406 -6.09 16.21 -11.73
C VAL A 406 -6.15 14.81 -12.35
N THR A 407 -7.08 14.63 -13.27
CA THR A 407 -7.19 13.39 -14.04
C THR A 407 -6.29 13.48 -15.27
N LEU A 408 -5.43 12.50 -15.47
CA LEU A 408 -4.76 12.26 -16.73
C LEU A 408 -5.73 11.47 -17.63
N GLY A 409 -6.71 12.14 -18.20
CA GLY A 409 -7.77 11.50 -18.96
C GLY A 409 -7.84 11.99 -20.38
N SER A 410 -7.52 11.19 -21.29
CA SER A 410 -7.61 11.13 -22.76
C SER A 410 -6.28 10.70 -23.35
N ALA A 411 -6.23 10.34 -24.63
CA ALA A 411 -4.99 9.93 -25.27
C ALA A 411 -3.79 10.76 -24.76
N PRO A 412 -2.69 10.17 -24.29
CA PRO A 412 -2.20 8.81 -24.54
C PRO A 412 -2.54 7.75 -23.46
N PHE A 413 -3.40 8.05 -22.51
CA PHE A 413 -3.75 7.16 -21.41
C PHE A 413 -4.93 6.22 -21.72
N THR A 414 -5.54 6.39 -22.88
CA THR A 414 -6.65 5.55 -23.38
C THR A 414 -6.32 4.09 -23.73
N PRO A 415 -5.05 3.63 -23.87
CA PRO A 415 -4.82 2.22 -24.14
C PRO A 415 -4.84 1.33 -22.91
N LEU A 416 -5.07 1.85 -21.71
CA LEU A 416 -5.16 1.02 -20.51
C LEU A 416 -6.50 0.25 -20.50
N GLY A 417 -6.43 -1.04 -20.17
CA GLY A 417 -7.56 -1.90 -19.93
C GLY A 417 -8.12 -1.70 -18.53
N VAL A 418 -7.66 -2.52 -17.60
CA VAL A 418 -8.00 -2.42 -16.18
C VAL A 418 -6.72 -2.22 -15.37
N VAL A 419 -6.60 -1.07 -14.71
CA VAL A 419 -5.47 -0.81 -13.81
C VAL A 419 -5.73 -1.48 -12.47
N TYR A 420 -4.86 -2.43 -12.11
CA TYR A 420 -4.99 -3.20 -10.86
C TYR A 420 -3.91 -2.84 -9.83
N GLY A 421 -2.88 -2.13 -10.23
CA GLY A 421 -1.80 -1.72 -9.35
C GLY A 421 -0.67 -1.00 -10.05
N PHE A 422 0.24 -0.57 -9.22
CA PHE A 422 1.46 0.12 -9.63
C PHE A 422 2.69 -0.59 -9.07
N GLY A 423 3.85 -0.11 -9.49
CA GLY A 423 5.11 -0.46 -8.89
C GLY A 423 6.21 0.52 -9.25
N GLU A 424 7.18 0.60 -8.38
CA GLU A 424 8.33 1.48 -8.53
C GLU A 424 9.55 0.68 -8.97
N GLY A 425 10.22 1.13 -10.03
CA GLY A 425 11.49 0.59 -10.46
C GLY A 425 12.64 0.99 -9.52
N ALA A 426 13.79 0.35 -9.68
CA ALA A 426 14.98 0.68 -8.91
C ALA A 426 15.43 2.14 -9.11
N ASP A 427 15.18 2.71 -10.29
CA ASP A 427 15.43 4.11 -10.66
C ASP A 427 14.36 5.08 -10.12
N GLY A 428 13.32 4.57 -9.42
CA GLY A 428 12.18 5.34 -8.94
C GLY A 428 11.15 5.68 -10.02
N ASN A 429 11.30 5.17 -11.24
CA ASN A 429 10.27 5.33 -12.26
C ASN A 429 9.05 4.47 -11.94
N LEU A 430 7.87 4.93 -12.31
CA LEU A 430 6.62 4.27 -12.00
C LEU A 430 6.12 3.42 -13.17
N TYR A 431 5.59 2.26 -12.82
CA TYR A 431 4.99 1.29 -13.73
C TYR A 431 3.55 1.03 -13.34
N VAL A 432 2.71 0.72 -14.35
CA VAL A 432 1.29 0.38 -14.20
C VAL A 432 1.08 -1.07 -14.57
N ALA A 433 0.39 -1.82 -13.73
CA ALA A 433 -0.07 -3.17 -14.03
C ALA A 433 -1.46 -3.07 -14.67
N ASP A 434 -1.54 -3.44 -15.94
CA ASP A 434 -2.74 -3.43 -16.76
C ASP A 434 -3.28 -4.86 -16.89
N ASP A 435 -4.20 -5.20 -16.00
CA ASP A 435 -4.83 -6.52 -15.96
C ASP A 435 -5.69 -6.79 -17.22
N GLY A 436 -6.41 -5.77 -17.69
CA GLY A 436 -7.30 -5.91 -18.83
C GLY A 436 -6.59 -6.29 -20.13
N HIS A 437 -5.32 -5.94 -20.27
CA HIS A 437 -4.50 -6.34 -21.43
C HIS A 437 -3.39 -7.35 -21.09
N GLY A 438 -3.25 -7.72 -19.82
CA GLY A 438 -2.21 -8.66 -19.40
C GLY A 438 -0.78 -8.14 -19.67
N THR A 439 -0.52 -6.86 -19.38
CA THR A 439 0.75 -6.19 -19.68
C THR A 439 1.14 -5.21 -18.58
N ILE A 440 2.30 -4.57 -18.73
CA ILE A 440 2.74 -3.47 -17.88
C ILE A 440 3.18 -2.27 -18.72
N TRP A 441 2.97 -1.08 -18.18
CA TRP A 441 3.33 0.19 -18.81
C TRP A 441 4.29 0.96 -17.92
N ARG A 442 5.12 1.81 -18.53
CA ARG A 442 6.05 2.71 -17.84
C ARG A 442 5.70 4.15 -18.12
N PHE A 443 5.74 5.01 -17.11
CA PHE A 443 5.63 6.44 -17.29
C PHE A 443 6.83 6.99 -18.07
N THR A 444 6.54 7.79 -19.09
CA THR A 444 7.52 8.48 -19.92
C THR A 444 7.08 9.91 -20.16
N SER A 445 8.02 10.81 -20.46
CA SER A 445 7.73 12.19 -20.83
C SER A 445 8.09 12.42 -22.29
N GLY A 446 7.23 13.12 -23.02
CA GLY A 446 7.49 13.55 -24.38
C GLY A 446 8.60 14.60 -24.49
N PHE A 447 8.98 15.26 -23.40
CA PHE A 447 10.16 16.13 -23.36
C PHE A 447 11.41 15.30 -23.12
N ILE A 448 12.13 15.01 -24.17
CA ILE A 448 13.55 14.63 -24.07
C ILE A 448 14.30 15.92 -23.74
N PHE A 449 14.43 16.26 -22.46
CA PHE A 449 15.58 17.06 -22.06
C PHE A 449 16.79 16.14 -22.23
N GLN A 450 17.42 16.20 -23.40
CA GLN A 450 18.81 15.82 -23.52
C GLN A 450 19.57 16.80 -22.61
N ASP A 451 19.82 16.41 -21.38
CA ASP A 451 20.92 17.00 -20.62
C ASP A 451 22.16 16.67 -21.42
N GLY A 452 22.57 17.62 -22.24
CA GLY A 452 23.81 17.60 -22.99
C GLY A 452 24.99 17.68 -22.02
N PHE A 453 25.24 16.60 -21.31
CA PHE A 453 26.47 16.31 -20.60
C PHE A 453 26.99 14.96 -21.09
N GLU A 454 27.45 14.97 -22.37
CA GLU A 454 28.51 14.08 -22.75
C GLU A 454 29.81 14.76 -22.26
N GLY A 455 30.26 14.39 -21.08
CA GLY A 455 31.61 14.65 -20.62
C GLY A 455 32.61 13.82 -21.40
N PRO A 456 33.86 14.33 -21.58
CA PRO A 456 34.89 13.74 -22.42
C PRO A 456 35.37 12.36 -21.89
#